data_f9ffac4ad85679ff9fe44e0def6690e1
#
_entry.id   f9ffac4ad85679ff9fe44e0def6690e1
#
_cell.length_a   1.000
_cell.length_b   1.000
_cell.length_c   1.000
_cell.angle_alpha   90.00
_cell.angle_beta   90.00
_cell.angle_gamma   90.00
#
_symmetry.space_group_name_H-M   'P 1'
#
loop_
_entity.id
_entity.type
_entity.pdbx_description
1 polymer ?
#
loop_
_entity_poly.entity_id
_entity_poly.type
_entity_poly.pdbx_seq_one_letter_code
_entity_poly.pdbx_strand_id
1 'polypeptide(L)'
;MMKKTILLTSIIAIAIVSMLSSCVDSEKDLYDPSYQTANPMGDGFAAPDGFDWNMTTTSILNIEIDDELYNQIEILDANPFSTSDYHILAKGVAKKGQAFSQEINYTEGTNYLYIRKTDSRSRVSISTWDVSKNKEFVGSRTTRVAKATIGSYNIPEKYPEETYDTTGAIELTGNTNWNQSNHHLEAGKSYIIKNKFNGEINHTSGYLNGGRFTIFVEGEWTPSQNQIQSADIIILKGGKINTDSFTSFLIADNSILTIQSGGSLIGNNINLAAIGVLLKNFGTISVNSMKDLNTTSILYNAPKATINVTGKSVASWEQSVFTKGAIYNFGELTIQEGALKFNSQDATCYFYNGTEATINTPTFIIGGIGVNDGTVNAQKISNDNGGNPTFTNNCSLYAQNSFEFGGTSGTIIMNKGILA
;
A
#
# COMPACT_ATOMS: atom_id res chain seq x y z
N MET A 1 -0.28 -46.47 -60.38
CA MET A 1 -0.02 -45.46 -59.31
C MET A 1 0.61 -44.17 -59.86
N MET A 2 1.44 -44.18 -60.85
CA MET A 2 2.14 -43.00 -61.42
C MET A 2 1.23 -41.88 -62.03
N LYS A 3 0.10 -42.21 -62.64
CA LYS A 3 -0.77 -41.16 -63.29
C LYS A 3 -1.49 -40.23 -62.34
N LYS A 4 -1.77 -40.67 -61.07
CA LYS A 4 -2.42 -39.80 -60.03
C LYS A 4 -1.42 -38.84 -59.39
N THR A 5 -0.16 -39.21 -59.31
CA THR A 5 0.89 -38.38 -58.76
C THR A 5 1.25 -37.19 -59.65
N ILE A 6 1.28 -37.43 -60.97
CA ILE A 6 1.57 -36.38 -61.94
C ILE A 6 0.45 -35.34 -62.03
N LEU A 7 -0.82 -35.78 -61.86
CA LEU A 7 -1.97 -34.84 -61.83
C LEU A 7 -1.96 -33.96 -60.57
N LEU A 8 -1.58 -34.52 -59.43
CA LEU A 8 -1.52 -33.78 -58.17
C LEU A 8 -0.39 -32.72 -58.12
N THR A 9 0.78 -33.08 -58.71
CA THR A 9 1.90 -32.16 -58.86
C THR A 9 1.63 -31.01 -59.78
N SER A 10 0.89 -31.29 -60.91
CA SER A 10 0.50 -30.25 -61.85
C SER A 10 -0.52 -29.25 -61.25
N ILE A 11 -1.47 -29.71 -60.40
CA ILE A 11 -2.44 -28.84 -59.76
C ILE A 11 -1.77 -27.96 -58.73
N ILE A 12 -0.81 -28.49 -57.96
CA ILE A 12 -0.05 -27.71 -56.97
C ILE A 12 0.84 -26.66 -57.64
N ALA A 13 1.46 -27.01 -58.81
CA ALA A 13 2.28 -26.07 -59.56
C ALA A 13 1.46 -24.91 -60.11
N ILE A 14 0.25 -25.17 -60.63
CA ILE A 14 -0.67 -24.14 -61.13
C ILE A 14 -1.19 -23.24 -59.97
N ALA A 15 -1.47 -23.81 -58.78
CA ALA A 15 -1.89 -23.04 -57.65
C ALA A 15 -0.79 -22.10 -57.12
N ILE A 16 0.46 -22.52 -57.11
CA ILE A 16 1.60 -21.70 -56.72
C ILE A 16 1.85 -20.56 -57.73
N VAL A 17 1.73 -20.80 -59.01
CA VAL A 17 1.89 -19.77 -60.03
C VAL A 17 0.76 -18.74 -59.98
N SER A 18 -0.47 -19.13 -59.63
CA SER A 18 -1.60 -18.22 -59.53
C SER A 18 -1.50 -17.36 -58.20
N MET A 19 -0.81 -17.83 -57.17
CA MET A 19 -0.55 -17.03 -55.95
C MET A 19 0.60 -16.03 -56.14
N LEU A 20 1.48 -16.22 -57.08
CA LEU A 20 2.57 -15.31 -57.38
C LEU A 20 2.20 -14.20 -58.37
N SER A 21 1.08 -14.30 -59.05
CA SER A 21 0.62 -13.30 -60.00
C SER A 21 -0.40 -12.30 -59.43
N SER A 22 -0.74 -12.39 -58.13
CA SER A 22 -1.80 -11.57 -57.56
C SER A 22 -1.32 -10.32 -56.80
N CYS A 23 -0.06 -9.97 -56.88
CA CYS A 23 0.43 -8.82 -56.11
C CYS A 23 1.56 -8.03 -56.76
N VAL A 24 1.46 -7.71 -58.02
CA VAL A 24 2.14 -6.50 -58.51
C VAL A 24 1.40 -6.01 -59.74
N ASP A 25 0.58 -5.04 -59.61
CA ASP A 25 0.24 -4.15 -60.70
C ASP A 25 1.52 -3.35 -60.99
N SER A 26 2.39 -3.93 -61.77
CA SER A 26 3.73 -3.40 -62.09
C SER A 26 3.70 -2.22 -63.06
N GLU A 27 2.52 -1.70 -63.35
CA GLU A 27 2.34 -0.57 -64.26
C GLU A 27 1.77 0.68 -63.62
N LYS A 28 1.58 0.70 -62.30
CA LYS A 28 1.46 2.00 -61.63
C LYS A 28 2.85 2.53 -61.41
N ASP A 29 3.27 3.32 -62.39
CA ASP A 29 4.41 4.20 -62.24
C ASP A 29 4.17 4.98 -60.91
N LEU A 30 4.89 4.65 -59.87
CA LEU A 30 4.81 5.29 -58.54
C LEU A 30 5.12 6.79 -58.62
N TYR A 31 5.52 7.24 -59.83
CA TYR A 31 5.81 8.62 -60.13
C TYR A 31 5.24 9.00 -61.50
N ASP A 32 3.90 9.17 -61.56
CA ASP A 32 3.28 9.88 -62.69
C ASP A 32 3.20 11.37 -62.30
N PRO A 33 4.02 12.25 -62.89
CA PRO A 33 3.97 13.67 -62.62
C PRO A 33 2.67 14.32 -63.11
N SER A 34 1.83 13.63 -63.87
CA SER A 34 0.50 14.08 -64.25
C SER A 34 -0.61 13.61 -63.30
N TYR A 35 -0.31 12.68 -62.41
CA TYR A 35 -1.26 12.23 -61.40
C TYR A 35 -1.38 13.25 -60.28
N GLN A 36 -2.31 14.17 -60.39
CA GLN A 36 -2.76 14.98 -59.28
C GLN A 36 -3.66 14.12 -58.42
N THR A 37 -3.14 13.65 -57.29
CA THR A 37 -3.97 13.11 -56.22
C THR A 37 -4.99 14.16 -55.87
N ALA A 38 -6.29 13.83 -56.01
CA ALA A 38 -7.32 14.68 -55.51
C ALA A 38 -6.96 15.04 -54.06
N ASN A 39 -6.89 16.33 -53.78
CA ASN A 39 -6.59 16.78 -52.43
C ASN A 39 -7.56 16.09 -51.45
N PRO A 40 -7.11 15.21 -50.55
CA PRO A 40 -8.02 14.49 -49.65
C PRO A 40 -8.83 15.41 -48.76
N MET A 41 -8.46 16.70 -48.68
CA MET A 41 -9.13 17.74 -47.92
C MET A 41 -10.10 18.58 -48.81
N GLY A 42 -10.20 18.27 -50.13
CA GLY A 42 -11.03 18.98 -51.07
C GLY A 42 -10.28 20.06 -51.86
N ASP A 43 -10.78 20.34 -53.12
CA ASP A 43 -10.23 21.39 -53.93
C ASP A 43 -10.50 22.76 -53.29
N GLY A 44 -9.43 23.47 -52.95
CA GLY A 44 -9.50 24.79 -52.30
C GLY A 44 -9.10 24.76 -50.82
N PHE A 45 -8.75 23.62 -50.25
CA PHE A 45 -8.13 23.62 -48.94
C PHE A 45 -6.73 24.23 -49.02
N ALA A 46 -6.57 25.38 -48.38
CA ALA A 46 -5.27 25.92 -48.09
C ALA A 46 -5.16 26.01 -46.55
N ALA A 47 -4.00 25.58 -46.03
CA ALA A 47 -3.75 25.80 -44.59
C ALA A 47 -3.84 27.28 -44.30
N PRO A 48 -4.48 27.68 -43.18
CA PRO A 48 -4.52 29.08 -42.75
C PRO A 48 -3.12 29.67 -42.66
N ASP A 49 -2.98 30.98 -42.97
CA ASP A 49 -1.71 31.67 -42.79
C ASP A 49 -1.25 31.53 -41.33
N GLY A 50 -0.02 31.03 -41.15
CA GLY A 50 0.53 30.78 -39.81
C GLY A 50 0.16 29.41 -39.23
N PHE A 51 -0.41 28.47 -40.02
CA PHE A 51 -0.63 27.11 -39.59
C PHE A 51 0.73 26.39 -39.44
N ASP A 52 1.04 26.04 -38.21
CA ASP A 52 2.27 25.31 -37.88
C ASP A 52 2.01 23.79 -38.04
N TRP A 53 2.70 23.18 -39.00
CA TRP A 53 2.69 21.73 -39.20
C TRP A 53 3.54 20.98 -38.20
N ASN A 54 4.06 21.66 -37.19
CA ASN A 54 4.86 21.02 -36.17
C ASN A 54 3.97 20.13 -35.28
N MET A 55 4.01 18.84 -35.52
CA MET A 55 3.23 17.84 -34.78
C MET A 55 3.92 17.40 -33.48
N THR A 56 5.02 18.04 -33.10
CA THR A 56 5.78 17.70 -31.92
C THR A 56 6.03 18.89 -31.01
N THR A 57 5.96 18.63 -29.72
CA THR A 57 6.29 19.60 -28.67
C THR A 57 7.52 19.12 -27.91
N THR A 58 8.35 20.06 -27.51
CA THR A 58 9.57 19.79 -26.73
C THR A 58 9.37 20.20 -25.29
N SER A 59 9.85 19.36 -24.33
CA SER A 59 9.86 19.66 -22.91
C SER A 59 11.16 19.23 -22.26
N ILE A 60 11.53 19.91 -21.18
CA ILE A 60 12.72 19.60 -20.39
C ILE A 60 12.30 18.74 -19.19
N LEU A 61 12.99 17.64 -19.00
CA LEU A 61 12.78 16.69 -17.92
C LEU A 61 14.00 16.65 -17.02
N ASN A 62 13.80 16.85 -15.73
CA ASN A 62 14.84 16.72 -14.71
C ASN A 62 14.31 15.86 -13.55
N ILE A 63 14.89 14.65 -13.37
CA ILE A 63 14.47 13.69 -12.35
C ILE A 63 15.62 13.46 -11.37
N GLU A 64 15.43 13.89 -10.14
CA GLU A 64 16.31 13.60 -9.02
C GLU A 64 15.84 12.36 -8.26
N ILE A 65 16.78 11.58 -7.74
CA ILE A 65 16.51 10.36 -6.98
C ILE A 65 17.34 10.38 -5.70
N ASP A 66 16.74 9.96 -4.60
CA ASP A 66 17.41 9.85 -3.30
C ASP A 66 18.13 8.49 -3.09
N ASP A 67 18.08 7.58 -4.08
CA ASP A 67 18.74 6.29 -4.01
C ASP A 67 20.25 6.43 -4.29
N GLU A 68 21.07 5.87 -3.43
CA GLU A 68 22.55 5.84 -3.61
C GLU A 68 22.97 4.97 -4.81
N LEU A 69 22.12 4.02 -5.22
CA LEU A 69 22.33 3.15 -6.36
C LEU A 69 21.67 3.72 -7.61
N TYR A 70 22.22 3.37 -8.78
CA TYR A 70 21.61 3.78 -10.03
C TYR A 70 20.25 3.16 -10.25
N ASN A 71 19.29 4.02 -10.60
CA ASN A 71 17.97 3.63 -11.08
C ASN A 71 17.90 3.89 -12.58
N GLN A 72 17.31 2.96 -13.33
CA GLN A 72 17.00 3.17 -14.74
C GLN A 72 15.75 4.02 -14.84
N ILE A 73 15.79 5.04 -15.71
CA ILE A 73 14.68 5.94 -15.99
C ILE A 73 14.30 5.78 -17.46
N GLU A 74 13.01 5.62 -17.74
CA GLU A 74 12.47 5.59 -19.08
C GLU A 74 11.23 6.48 -19.15
N ILE A 75 11.12 7.28 -20.20
CA ILE A 75 9.99 8.16 -20.46
C ILE A 75 9.18 7.55 -21.58
N LEU A 76 7.89 7.36 -21.33
CA LEU A 76 6.98 6.67 -22.22
C LEU A 76 5.85 7.60 -22.66
N ASP A 77 5.39 7.44 -23.91
CA ASP A 77 4.26 8.19 -24.48
C ASP A 77 2.90 7.66 -24.04
N ALA A 78 2.82 6.41 -23.58
CA ALA A 78 1.60 5.80 -23.08
C ALA A 78 1.83 4.99 -21.79
N ASN A 79 0.74 4.72 -21.08
CA ASN A 79 0.79 3.93 -19.85
C ASN A 79 1.06 2.45 -20.19
N PRO A 80 2.21 1.87 -19.80
CA PRO A 80 2.57 0.50 -20.12
C PRO A 80 1.68 -0.56 -19.44
N PHE A 81 0.83 -0.16 -18.47
CA PHE A 81 -0.16 -1.06 -17.86
C PHE A 81 -1.50 -1.07 -18.58
N SER A 82 -1.79 -0.03 -19.38
CA SER A 82 -3.04 0.04 -20.14
C SER A 82 -2.90 -0.38 -21.60
N THR A 83 -1.68 -0.35 -22.13
CA THR A 83 -1.39 -0.75 -23.51
C THR A 83 0.02 -1.33 -23.66
N SER A 84 0.17 -2.29 -24.54
CA SER A 84 1.49 -2.77 -24.98
C SER A 84 2.10 -1.90 -26.08
N ASP A 85 1.31 -1.00 -26.65
CA ASP A 85 1.73 -0.08 -27.72
C ASP A 85 2.15 1.25 -27.10
N TYR A 86 3.35 1.29 -26.55
CA TYR A 86 4.00 2.48 -26.03
C TYR A 86 5.41 2.60 -26.57
N HIS A 87 5.90 3.82 -26.74
CA HIS A 87 7.25 4.10 -27.19
C HIS A 87 8.07 4.72 -26.06
N ILE A 88 9.35 4.37 -26.04
CA ILE A 88 10.32 5.00 -25.13
C ILE A 88 10.85 6.27 -25.79
N LEU A 89 10.44 7.41 -25.27
CA LEU A 89 10.87 8.73 -25.76
C LEU A 89 12.28 9.08 -25.28
N ALA A 90 12.64 8.64 -24.08
CA ALA A 90 13.97 8.85 -23.51
C ALA A 90 14.30 7.75 -22.52
N LYS A 91 15.60 7.47 -22.36
CA LYS A 91 16.11 6.46 -21.42
C LYS A 91 17.46 6.88 -20.85
N GLY A 92 17.64 6.62 -19.56
CA GLY A 92 18.92 6.89 -18.89
C GLY A 92 18.95 6.35 -17.46
N VAL A 93 19.85 6.87 -16.67
CA VAL A 93 20.03 6.48 -15.27
C VAL A 93 20.13 7.70 -14.38
N ALA A 94 19.68 7.54 -13.13
CA ALA A 94 19.83 8.54 -12.08
C ALA A 94 20.21 7.88 -10.76
N LYS A 95 20.87 8.62 -9.89
CA LYS A 95 21.13 8.29 -8.49
C LYS A 95 21.18 9.56 -7.67
N LYS A 96 21.26 9.45 -6.37
CA LYS A 96 21.44 10.59 -5.48
C LYS A 96 22.63 11.47 -5.88
N GLY A 97 22.37 12.74 -6.06
CA GLY A 97 23.38 13.71 -6.53
C GLY A 97 23.71 13.66 -8.03
N GLN A 98 23.06 12.76 -8.80
CA GLN A 98 23.17 12.69 -10.26
C GLN A 98 21.78 12.51 -10.87
N ALA A 99 21.15 13.63 -11.21
CA ALA A 99 19.84 13.66 -11.82
C ALA A 99 19.85 13.12 -13.26
N PHE A 100 18.75 12.52 -13.69
CA PHE A 100 18.46 12.34 -15.11
C PHE A 100 17.91 13.65 -15.66
N SER A 101 18.60 14.23 -16.63
CA SER A 101 18.19 15.50 -17.25
C SER A 101 18.24 15.36 -18.76
N GLN A 102 17.09 15.54 -19.42
CA GLN A 102 16.99 15.39 -20.87
C GLN A 102 15.85 16.21 -21.44
N GLU A 103 16.08 16.75 -22.65
CA GLU A 103 15.05 17.30 -23.51
C GLU A 103 14.35 16.17 -24.24
N ILE A 104 13.03 16.15 -24.25
CA ILE A 104 12.20 15.14 -24.89
C ILE A 104 11.22 15.78 -25.87
N ASN A 105 11.05 15.09 -27.02
CA ASN A 105 10.05 15.45 -28.02
C ASN A 105 8.89 14.44 -27.97
N TYR A 106 7.67 14.95 -27.99
CA TYR A 106 6.45 14.16 -27.97
C TYR A 106 5.38 14.79 -28.85
N THR A 107 4.36 14.03 -29.23
CA THR A 107 3.27 14.50 -30.10
C THR A 107 2.52 15.66 -29.47
N GLU A 108 2.27 16.71 -30.26
CA GLU A 108 1.45 17.82 -29.85
C GLU A 108 0.04 17.34 -29.46
N GLY A 109 -0.53 17.91 -28.38
CA GLY A 109 -1.79 17.44 -27.82
C GLY A 109 -1.69 16.31 -26.82
N THR A 110 -0.49 15.74 -26.61
CA THR A 110 -0.26 14.80 -25.49
C THR A 110 -0.44 15.53 -24.17
N ASN A 111 -1.36 15.04 -23.32
CA ASN A 111 -1.59 15.61 -22.00
C ASN A 111 -0.74 14.96 -20.90
N TYR A 112 -0.39 13.69 -21.08
CA TYR A 112 0.32 12.92 -20.08
C TYR A 112 1.47 12.13 -20.69
N LEU A 113 2.62 12.15 -20.04
CA LEU A 113 3.73 11.24 -20.25
C LEU A 113 3.94 10.39 -18.99
N TYR A 114 4.60 9.26 -19.15
CA TYR A 114 4.80 8.29 -18.07
C TYR A 114 6.29 8.09 -17.82
N ILE A 115 6.69 8.19 -16.56
CA ILE A 115 8.06 8.03 -16.11
C ILE A 115 8.16 6.67 -15.44
N ARG A 116 8.83 5.72 -16.08
CA ARG A 116 9.13 4.40 -15.53
C ARG A 116 10.49 4.42 -14.86
N LYS A 117 10.51 4.17 -13.57
CA LYS A 117 11.73 4.02 -12.77
C LYS A 117 11.90 2.54 -12.41
N THR A 118 13.06 1.97 -12.70
CA THR A 118 13.46 0.63 -12.27
C THR A 118 14.66 0.76 -11.34
N ASP A 119 14.51 0.34 -10.08
CA ASP A 119 15.59 0.42 -9.10
C ASP A 119 16.60 -0.75 -9.24
N SER A 120 17.67 -0.71 -8.46
CA SER A 120 18.73 -1.74 -8.44
C SER A 120 18.25 -3.13 -8.02
N ARG A 121 17.05 -3.24 -7.45
CA ARG A 121 16.37 -4.49 -7.07
C ARG A 121 15.35 -4.93 -8.09
N SER A 122 15.36 -4.32 -9.29
CA SER A 122 14.40 -4.57 -10.37
C SER A 122 12.95 -4.22 -10.02
N ARG A 123 12.72 -3.39 -9.00
CA ARG A 123 11.39 -2.89 -8.69
C ARG A 123 11.06 -1.74 -9.64
N VAL A 124 9.87 -1.82 -10.24
CA VAL A 124 9.40 -0.84 -11.21
C VAL A 124 8.37 0.08 -10.55
N SER A 125 8.54 1.38 -10.73
CA SER A 125 7.51 2.38 -10.40
C SER A 125 7.21 3.24 -11.61
N ILE A 126 5.94 3.67 -11.75
CA ILE A 126 5.51 4.56 -12.84
C ILE A 126 4.86 5.79 -12.23
N SER A 127 5.30 6.95 -12.71
CA SER A 127 4.73 8.25 -12.39
C SER A 127 4.12 8.85 -13.62
N THR A 128 3.03 9.60 -13.47
CA THR A 128 2.40 10.34 -14.57
C THR A 128 2.85 11.79 -14.51
N TRP A 129 3.22 12.32 -15.65
CA TRP A 129 3.55 13.73 -15.82
C TRP A 129 2.50 14.41 -16.70
N ASP A 130 1.81 15.40 -16.14
CA ASP A 130 0.83 16.24 -16.85
C ASP A 130 1.58 17.36 -17.60
N VAL A 131 1.90 17.12 -18.87
CA VAL A 131 2.64 18.06 -19.70
C VAL A 131 1.77 19.23 -20.17
N SER A 132 0.43 19.11 -20.09
CA SER A 132 -0.49 20.18 -20.46
C SER A 132 -0.42 21.36 -19.48
N LYS A 133 -0.05 21.08 -18.23
CA LYS A 133 0.05 22.08 -17.16
C LYS A 133 1.48 22.50 -16.86
N ASN A 134 2.45 21.66 -17.17
CA ASN A 134 3.82 21.86 -16.74
C ASN A 134 4.80 21.36 -17.82
N LYS A 135 5.34 22.26 -18.62
CA LYS A 135 6.31 21.92 -19.67
C LYS A 135 7.71 21.57 -19.13
N GLU A 136 7.95 21.82 -17.85
CA GLU A 136 9.17 21.44 -17.16
C GLU A 136 8.81 20.52 -16.01
N PHE A 137 9.36 19.32 -15.99
CA PHE A 137 9.23 18.38 -14.90
C PHE A 137 10.50 18.39 -14.05
N VAL A 138 10.40 18.97 -12.86
CA VAL A 138 11.45 18.86 -11.84
C VAL A 138 10.99 17.79 -10.85
N GLY A 139 11.40 16.56 -11.12
CA GLY A 139 11.14 15.43 -10.24
C GLY A 139 12.07 15.48 -9.05
N SER A 140 11.55 15.86 -7.91
CA SER A 140 12.26 15.63 -6.66
C SER A 140 11.68 14.43 -5.94
N ARG A 141 12.55 13.70 -5.25
CA ARG A 141 12.25 12.81 -4.12
C ARG A 141 10.93 12.08 -4.23
N THR A 142 10.95 10.74 -4.25
CA THR A 142 9.78 9.85 -4.16
C THR A 142 8.46 10.54 -4.42
N THR A 143 8.06 10.56 -5.66
CA THR A 143 6.98 11.38 -6.18
C THR A 143 5.70 11.11 -5.41
N ARG A 144 5.24 12.07 -4.66
CA ARG A 144 3.82 12.14 -4.32
C ARG A 144 3.07 12.16 -5.65
N VAL A 145 2.43 11.08 -5.99
CA VAL A 145 1.45 11.06 -7.06
C VAL A 145 0.50 12.22 -6.80
N ALA A 146 0.34 13.11 -7.77
CA ALA A 146 -0.58 14.23 -7.65
C ALA A 146 -1.92 13.68 -7.20
N LYS A 147 -2.43 14.21 -6.09
CA LYS A 147 -3.68 13.83 -5.45
C LYS A 147 -4.83 14.02 -6.46
N ALA A 148 -5.14 12.96 -7.20
CA ALA A 148 -6.36 12.95 -7.97
C ALA A 148 -7.51 12.86 -6.99
N THR A 149 -8.28 13.93 -6.86
CA THR A 149 -9.47 14.00 -6.01
C THR A 149 -10.55 13.12 -6.64
N ILE A 150 -10.58 11.87 -6.25
CA ILE A 150 -11.72 10.99 -6.46
C ILE A 150 -12.21 10.64 -5.07
N GLY A 151 -13.36 11.18 -4.68
CA GLY A 151 -13.99 11.02 -3.38
C GLY A 151 -13.03 11.39 -2.24
N SER A 152 -13.38 12.33 -1.41
CA SER A 152 -12.55 12.75 -0.27
C SER A 152 -12.37 11.59 0.70
N TYR A 153 -11.37 10.74 0.46
CA TYR A 153 -10.87 9.87 1.51
C TYR A 153 -10.13 10.77 2.49
N ASN A 154 -10.61 10.82 3.71
CA ASN A 154 -9.88 11.49 4.78
C ASN A 154 -8.61 10.66 5.03
N ILE A 155 -7.45 11.18 4.60
CA ILE A 155 -6.17 10.62 5.02
C ILE A 155 -6.13 10.78 6.53
N PRO A 156 -5.98 9.67 7.30
CA PRO A 156 -5.98 9.76 8.75
C PRO A 156 -4.85 10.66 9.21
N GLU A 157 -5.14 11.46 10.22
CA GLU A 157 -4.15 12.33 10.85
C GLU A 157 -3.08 11.46 11.55
N LYS A 158 -1.81 11.85 11.41
CA LYS A 158 -0.74 11.15 12.13
C LYS A 158 -0.78 11.58 13.59
N TYR A 159 -0.86 10.62 14.49
CA TYR A 159 -0.67 10.90 15.91
C TYR A 159 0.80 11.30 16.15
N PRO A 160 1.06 12.39 16.90
CA PRO A 160 2.41 12.70 17.34
C PRO A 160 2.85 11.70 18.41
N GLU A 161 4.13 11.41 18.49
CA GLU A 161 4.70 10.73 19.65
C GLU A 161 4.79 11.74 20.80
N GLU A 162 4.04 11.48 21.86
CA GLU A 162 3.97 12.34 23.03
C GLU A 162 5.11 12.03 24.00
N THR A 163 5.58 13.03 24.70
CA THR A 163 6.47 12.86 25.88
C THR A 163 5.64 12.82 27.15
N TYR A 164 5.98 11.91 28.05
CA TYR A 164 5.22 11.72 29.28
C TYR A 164 6.07 12.08 30.48
N ASP A 165 5.51 12.86 31.39
CA ASP A 165 6.09 13.11 32.70
C ASP A 165 5.63 12.01 33.67
N THR A 166 6.59 11.27 34.21
CA THR A 166 6.35 10.20 35.16
C THR A 166 6.56 10.66 36.65
N THR A 167 6.81 11.95 36.86
CA THR A 167 7.03 12.52 38.21
C THR A 167 5.80 12.32 39.07
N GLY A 168 5.98 11.76 40.25
CA GLY A 168 4.87 11.49 41.19
C GLY A 168 4.04 10.24 40.86
N ALA A 169 4.38 9.48 39.83
CA ALA A 169 3.73 8.20 39.57
C ALA A 169 4.03 7.19 40.70
N ILE A 170 3.02 6.45 41.12
CA ILE A 170 3.11 5.44 42.18
C ILE A 170 3.79 4.20 41.64
N GLU A 171 4.92 3.77 42.21
CA GLU A 171 5.65 2.61 41.73
C GLU A 171 4.93 1.30 42.09
N LEU A 172 4.69 0.47 41.05
CA LEU A 172 4.18 -0.87 41.22
C LEU A 172 5.36 -1.84 41.34
N THR A 173 5.44 -2.53 42.48
CA THR A 173 6.57 -3.41 42.80
C THR A 173 6.12 -4.84 43.13
N GLY A 174 7.01 -5.81 42.83
CA GLY A 174 6.83 -7.19 43.22
C GLY A 174 5.91 -8.02 42.33
N ASN A 175 5.38 -9.09 42.89
CA ASN A 175 4.44 -10.03 42.20
C ASN A 175 3.04 -9.86 42.81
N THR A 176 2.61 -8.63 42.98
CA THR A 176 1.39 -8.29 43.68
C THR A 176 0.30 -7.95 42.70
N ASN A 177 -0.89 -8.50 42.92
CA ASN A 177 -2.05 -8.09 42.13
C ASN A 177 -2.55 -6.74 42.64
N TRP A 178 -2.52 -5.75 41.76
CA TRP A 178 -3.10 -4.45 41.99
C TRP A 178 -4.51 -4.43 41.45
N ASN A 179 -5.44 -4.75 42.30
CA ASN A 179 -6.86 -4.69 41.98
C ASN A 179 -7.56 -3.80 43.01
N GLN A 180 -8.76 -3.41 42.71
CA GLN A 180 -9.52 -2.48 43.49
C GLN A 180 -9.85 -2.96 44.95
N SER A 181 -9.82 -4.27 45.20
CA SER A 181 -10.09 -4.83 46.52
C SER A 181 -8.87 -4.89 47.41
N ASN A 182 -7.67 -5.00 46.83
CA ASN A 182 -6.42 -5.23 47.59
C ASN A 182 -5.45 -4.06 47.54
N HIS A 183 -5.41 -3.32 46.44
CA HIS A 183 -4.59 -2.13 46.26
C HIS A 183 -5.44 -1.10 45.52
N HIS A 184 -5.80 -0.03 46.15
CA HIS A 184 -6.71 0.99 45.63
C HIS A 184 -6.09 1.71 44.43
N LEU A 185 -6.45 1.29 43.23
CA LEU A 185 -6.22 2.09 42.03
C LEU A 185 -7.21 3.26 42.01
N GLU A 186 -6.69 4.46 41.92
CA GLU A 186 -7.48 5.68 41.98
C GLU A 186 -7.61 6.32 40.59
N ALA A 187 -8.80 6.81 40.28
CA ALA A 187 -9.02 7.61 39.10
C ALA A 187 -8.12 8.86 39.09
N GLY A 188 -7.56 9.20 37.91
CA GLY A 188 -6.68 10.35 37.71
C GLY A 188 -5.28 10.16 38.28
N LYS A 189 -4.96 9.01 38.87
CA LYS A 189 -3.60 8.68 39.32
C LYS A 189 -2.78 8.04 38.22
N SER A 190 -1.46 8.21 38.35
CA SER A 190 -0.47 7.58 37.52
C SER A 190 0.34 6.56 38.31
N TYR A 191 0.60 5.42 37.68
CA TYR A 191 1.37 4.31 38.22
C TYR A 191 2.54 4.03 37.29
N ILE A 192 3.65 3.52 37.84
CA ILE A 192 4.84 3.19 37.03
C ILE A 192 5.44 1.83 37.41
N ILE A 193 5.81 1.07 36.41
CA ILE A 193 6.57 -0.17 36.51
C ILE A 193 8.00 0.12 36.05
N LYS A 194 8.94 0.29 37.00
CA LYS A 194 10.34 0.58 36.70
C LYS A 194 11.19 -0.65 36.48
N ASN A 195 10.85 -1.75 37.13
CA ASN A 195 11.58 -2.99 37.10
C ASN A 195 10.71 -4.12 36.54
N LYS A 196 11.04 -5.37 36.87
CA LYS A 196 10.19 -6.50 36.51
C LYS A 196 8.99 -6.57 37.46
N PHE A 197 7.81 -6.57 36.88
CA PHE A 197 6.54 -6.69 37.60
C PHE A 197 5.75 -7.87 37.02
N ASN A 198 5.43 -8.85 37.87
CA ASN A 198 4.58 -9.98 37.50
C ASN A 198 3.30 -9.88 38.32
N GLY A 199 2.28 -9.29 37.77
CA GLY A 199 1.05 -9.06 38.52
C GLY A 199 -0.08 -8.58 37.67
N GLU A 200 -1.27 -8.62 38.26
CA GLU A 200 -2.49 -8.11 37.67
C GLU A 200 -2.62 -6.62 38.01
N ILE A 201 -3.02 -5.85 37.00
CA ILE A 201 -3.52 -4.49 37.19
C ILE A 201 -4.93 -4.47 36.64
N ASN A 202 -5.90 -4.45 37.52
CA ASN A 202 -7.29 -4.60 37.15
C ASN A 202 -8.21 -3.70 37.96
N HIS A 203 -9.24 -3.16 37.34
CA HIS A 203 -10.36 -2.55 38.02
C HIS A 203 -11.66 -2.98 37.36
N THR A 204 -12.70 -3.12 38.13
CA THR A 204 -14.06 -3.32 37.60
C THR A 204 -14.65 -1.97 37.19
N SER A 205 -15.14 -1.87 35.98
CA SER A 205 -15.61 -0.65 35.30
C SER A 205 -16.67 0.19 36.04
N GLY A 206 -17.24 -0.30 37.13
CA GLY A 206 -18.22 0.41 37.92
C GLY A 206 -17.69 1.25 39.10
N TYR A 207 -16.41 1.20 39.36
CA TYR A 207 -15.86 1.71 40.63
C TYR A 207 -15.03 2.99 40.52
N LEU A 208 -14.53 3.36 39.36
CA LEU A 208 -13.74 4.58 39.21
C LEU A 208 -14.58 5.83 38.92
N ASN A 209 -15.89 5.84 39.16
CA ASN A 209 -16.76 6.98 38.88
C ASN A 209 -16.48 7.68 37.55
N GLY A 210 -16.21 6.88 36.50
CA GLY A 210 -15.89 7.35 35.15
C GLY A 210 -14.47 7.90 34.96
N GLY A 211 -13.59 7.82 35.96
CA GLY A 211 -12.21 8.26 35.87
C GLY A 211 -11.28 7.17 35.32
N ARG A 212 -10.23 7.58 34.59
CA ARG A 212 -9.17 6.71 34.08
C ARG A 212 -7.94 6.81 34.96
N PHE A 213 -7.11 5.79 34.97
CA PHE A 213 -5.78 5.83 35.52
C PHE A 213 -4.75 5.57 34.43
N THR A 214 -3.52 5.98 34.65
CA THR A 214 -2.41 5.83 33.72
C THR A 214 -1.39 4.84 34.26
N ILE A 215 -0.89 3.96 33.40
CA ILE A 215 0.21 3.03 33.74
C ILE A 215 1.39 3.31 32.82
N PHE A 216 2.51 3.70 33.38
CA PHE A 216 3.78 3.77 32.68
C PHE A 216 4.57 2.48 32.86
N VAL A 217 5.06 1.93 31.76
CA VAL A 217 5.90 0.72 31.76
C VAL A 217 7.29 1.12 31.29
N GLU A 218 8.21 1.33 32.22
CA GLU A 218 9.63 1.60 31.97
C GLU A 218 10.45 0.31 31.98
N GLY A 219 10.07 -0.63 32.88
CA GLY A 219 10.66 -1.97 32.97
C GLY A 219 9.89 -3.04 32.18
N GLU A 220 9.76 -4.22 32.75
CA GLU A 220 9.02 -5.35 32.15
C GLU A 220 7.76 -5.65 32.97
N TRP A 221 6.61 -5.63 32.31
CA TRP A 221 5.36 -6.10 32.88
C TRP A 221 4.94 -7.41 32.26
N THR A 222 4.79 -8.45 33.11
CA THR A 222 4.16 -9.72 32.74
C THR A 222 2.82 -9.81 33.46
N PRO A 223 1.70 -9.54 32.78
CA PRO A 223 0.37 -9.62 33.40
C PRO A 223 0.10 -11.01 33.94
N SER A 224 -0.59 -11.12 35.08
CA SER A 224 -1.05 -12.41 35.62
C SER A 224 -2.48 -12.74 35.21
N GLN A 225 -3.18 -11.83 34.52
CA GLN A 225 -4.47 -12.04 33.89
C GLN A 225 -4.41 -11.82 32.37
N ASN A 226 -5.32 -12.45 31.65
CA ASN A 226 -5.39 -12.40 30.20
C ASN A 226 -6.07 -11.15 29.64
N GLN A 227 -6.18 -10.09 30.42
CA GLN A 227 -6.77 -8.82 29.99
C GLN A 227 -6.18 -7.62 30.73
N ILE A 228 -6.19 -6.47 30.05
CA ILE A 228 -5.98 -5.14 30.62
C ILE A 228 -7.30 -4.39 30.56
N GLN A 229 -7.72 -3.82 31.67
CA GLN A 229 -8.97 -3.06 31.71
C GLN A 229 -8.75 -1.55 31.57
N SER A 230 -9.72 -0.90 30.98
CA SER A 230 -9.98 0.54 30.78
C SER A 230 -8.93 1.51 31.41
N ALA A 231 -7.74 1.55 30.83
CA ALA A 231 -6.63 2.36 31.31
C ALA A 231 -5.89 3.03 30.17
N ASP A 232 -5.12 4.06 30.49
CA ASP A 232 -4.11 4.61 29.59
C ASP A 232 -2.77 3.94 29.91
N ILE A 233 -2.32 3.08 29.01
CA ILE A 233 -1.10 2.32 29.20
C ILE A 233 -0.04 2.85 28.25
N ILE A 234 1.10 3.27 28.79
CA ILE A 234 2.20 3.83 28.02
C ILE A 234 3.44 2.98 28.26
N ILE A 235 3.86 2.25 27.24
CA ILE A 235 5.14 1.54 27.25
C ILE A 235 6.20 2.55 26.84
N LEU A 236 7.03 2.94 27.80
CA LEU A 236 8.09 3.91 27.61
C LEU A 236 9.26 3.30 26.83
N LYS A 237 10.20 4.13 26.42
CA LYS A 237 11.44 3.68 25.79
C LYS A 237 12.19 2.69 26.70
N GLY A 238 12.47 1.49 26.19
CA GLY A 238 13.08 0.39 26.93
C GLY A 238 12.08 -0.47 27.70
N GLY A 239 10.84 0.01 27.91
CA GLY A 239 9.79 -0.73 28.56
C GLY A 239 9.22 -1.86 27.72
N LYS A 240 8.66 -2.86 28.37
CA LYS A 240 8.13 -4.06 27.71
C LYS A 240 6.90 -4.60 28.43
N ILE A 241 5.87 -4.93 27.67
CA ILE A 241 4.79 -5.80 28.14
C ILE A 241 4.95 -7.17 27.47
N ASN A 242 4.93 -8.23 28.28
CA ASN A 242 5.05 -9.61 27.81
C ASN A 242 3.79 -10.39 28.18
N THR A 243 3.03 -10.81 27.17
CA THR A 243 1.78 -11.57 27.30
C THR A 243 1.89 -13.00 26.75
N ASP A 244 3.10 -13.53 26.54
CA ASP A 244 3.35 -14.86 25.94
C ASP A 244 2.72 -16.02 26.75
N SER A 245 2.50 -15.83 28.06
CA SER A 245 1.85 -16.82 28.91
C SER A 245 0.37 -17.06 28.60
N PHE A 246 -0.25 -16.15 27.82
CA PHE A 246 -1.67 -16.25 27.50
C PHE A 246 -1.87 -16.72 26.06
N THR A 247 -2.86 -17.59 25.85
CA THR A 247 -3.30 -17.99 24.51
C THR A 247 -3.95 -16.82 23.79
N SER A 248 -4.65 -15.95 24.53
CA SER A 248 -5.24 -14.71 24.03
C SER A 248 -5.21 -13.66 25.13
N PHE A 249 -4.80 -12.45 24.80
CA PHE A 249 -4.73 -11.33 25.72
C PHE A 249 -5.62 -10.18 25.22
N LEU A 250 -6.61 -9.82 26.02
CA LEU A 250 -7.62 -8.80 25.68
C LEU A 250 -7.19 -7.42 26.14
N ILE A 251 -7.23 -6.45 25.25
CA ILE A 251 -7.20 -5.03 25.58
C ILE A 251 -8.64 -4.56 25.70
N ALA A 252 -9.06 -4.18 26.92
CA ALA A 252 -10.45 -3.94 27.24
C ALA A 252 -11.00 -2.59 26.72
N ASP A 253 -12.31 -2.39 26.86
CA ASP A 253 -13.06 -1.26 26.34
C ASP A 253 -12.44 0.10 26.71
N ASN A 254 -12.42 0.99 25.72
CA ASN A 254 -11.91 2.35 25.84
C ASN A 254 -10.45 2.47 26.33
N SER A 255 -9.64 1.41 26.26
CA SER A 255 -8.23 1.46 26.62
C SER A 255 -7.44 2.22 25.55
N ILE A 256 -6.45 2.98 26.00
CA ILE A 256 -5.41 3.55 25.13
C ILE A 256 -4.11 2.83 25.45
N LEU A 257 -3.54 2.14 24.48
CA LEU A 257 -2.21 1.56 24.60
C LEU A 257 -1.26 2.30 23.68
N THR A 258 -0.28 2.98 24.25
CA THR A 258 0.77 3.69 23.52
C THR A 258 2.11 2.99 23.73
N ILE A 259 2.79 2.65 22.67
CA ILE A 259 4.13 2.07 22.68
C ILE A 259 5.07 3.12 22.12
N GLN A 260 5.92 3.71 22.95
CA GLN A 260 6.90 4.70 22.53
C GLN A 260 8.04 4.07 21.70
N SER A 261 8.77 4.90 20.96
CA SER A 261 9.97 4.50 20.24
C SER A 261 10.97 3.80 21.17
N GLY A 262 11.30 2.54 20.84
CA GLY A 262 12.14 1.68 21.68
C GLY A 262 11.40 0.93 22.79
N GLY A 263 10.09 1.12 22.96
CA GLY A 263 9.23 0.26 23.77
C GLY A 263 8.74 -0.97 22.97
N SER A 264 8.25 -2.00 23.66
CA SER A 264 7.80 -3.23 22.99
C SER A 264 6.61 -3.92 23.67
N LEU A 265 5.72 -4.45 22.84
CA LEU A 265 4.67 -5.39 23.21
C LEU A 265 4.97 -6.76 22.59
N ILE A 266 5.08 -7.78 23.42
CA ILE A 266 5.34 -9.16 22.98
C ILE A 266 4.19 -10.02 23.48
N GLY A 267 3.71 -10.94 22.66
CA GLY A 267 2.62 -11.80 23.07
C GLY A 267 2.24 -12.85 22.04
N ASN A 268 1.32 -13.70 22.45
CA ASN A 268 0.78 -14.72 21.58
C ASN A 268 -0.32 -14.14 20.69
N ASN A 269 -1.53 -14.02 21.20
CA ASN A 269 -2.65 -13.47 20.46
C ASN A 269 -3.17 -12.22 21.16
N ILE A 270 -3.07 -11.06 20.51
CA ILE A 270 -3.65 -9.81 20.99
C ILE A 270 -5.06 -9.72 20.44
N ASN A 271 -6.02 -9.68 21.35
CA ASN A 271 -7.44 -9.54 21.05
C ASN A 271 -7.87 -8.08 21.24
N LEU A 272 -8.41 -7.49 20.19
CA LEU A 272 -8.84 -6.09 20.11
C LEU A 272 -10.37 -5.98 19.92
N ALA A 273 -11.11 -7.00 20.36
CA ALA A 273 -12.57 -7.07 20.19
C ALA A 273 -13.33 -6.04 21.03
N ALA A 274 -12.68 -5.43 21.99
CA ALA A 274 -13.29 -4.43 22.87
C ALA A 274 -13.58 -3.11 22.15
N ILE A 275 -14.58 -2.37 22.66
CA ILE A 275 -15.07 -1.13 22.05
C ILE A 275 -14.13 0.03 22.37
N GLY A 276 -13.84 0.86 21.36
CA GLY A 276 -13.11 2.12 21.54
C GLY A 276 -11.64 1.96 21.92
N VAL A 277 -11.01 0.85 21.60
CA VAL A 277 -9.57 0.65 21.82
C VAL A 277 -8.76 1.52 20.85
N LEU A 278 -7.80 2.27 21.39
CA LEU A 278 -6.81 2.99 20.59
C LEU A 278 -5.42 2.42 20.89
N LEU A 279 -4.85 1.70 19.93
CA LEU A 279 -3.49 1.20 20.00
C LEU A 279 -2.58 2.07 19.14
N LYS A 280 -1.67 2.84 19.76
CA LYS A 280 -0.67 3.69 19.09
C LYS A 280 0.71 3.03 19.22
N ASN A 281 1.24 2.54 18.12
CA ASN A 281 2.57 1.95 18.07
C ASN A 281 3.58 2.92 17.45
N PHE A 282 4.56 3.38 18.24
CA PHE A 282 5.76 4.09 17.80
C PHE A 282 7.01 3.23 17.97
N GLY A 283 6.89 2.06 18.61
CA GLY A 283 7.95 1.11 18.90
C GLY A 283 7.80 -0.20 18.13
N THR A 284 7.77 -1.31 18.87
CA THR A 284 7.69 -2.65 18.26
C THR A 284 6.57 -3.48 18.88
N ILE A 285 5.77 -4.08 18.03
CA ILE A 285 4.82 -5.15 18.40
C ILE A 285 5.33 -6.46 17.78
N SER A 286 5.48 -7.51 18.58
CA SER A 286 5.87 -8.85 18.13
C SER A 286 4.92 -9.87 18.72
N VAL A 287 4.02 -10.41 17.89
CA VAL A 287 2.93 -11.28 18.34
C VAL A 287 2.67 -12.41 17.36
N ASN A 288 1.96 -13.44 17.81
CA ASN A 288 1.54 -14.50 16.90
C ASN A 288 0.34 -14.11 16.05
N SER A 289 -0.62 -13.40 16.62
CA SER A 289 -1.76 -12.87 15.87
C SER A 289 -2.36 -11.62 16.52
N MET A 290 -3.07 -10.82 15.73
CA MET A 290 -3.86 -9.68 16.18
C MET A 290 -5.26 -9.83 15.61
N LYS A 291 -6.23 -10.18 16.45
CA LYS A 291 -7.58 -10.53 15.97
C LYS A 291 -8.64 -9.58 16.51
N ASP A 292 -9.73 -9.54 15.77
CA ASP A 292 -11.00 -8.99 16.20
C ASP A 292 -11.00 -7.49 16.53
N LEU A 293 -10.18 -6.68 15.85
CA LEU A 293 -10.24 -5.23 16.02
C LEU A 293 -11.70 -4.75 15.80
N ASN A 294 -12.29 -4.20 16.87
CA ASN A 294 -13.69 -3.77 16.88
C ASN A 294 -13.92 -2.58 15.93
N THR A 295 -15.14 -2.41 15.45
CA THR A 295 -15.53 -1.35 14.50
C THR A 295 -15.24 0.07 14.99
N THR A 296 -15.22 0.29 16.29
CA THR A 296 -14.90 1.60 16.91
C THR A 296 -13.45 1.74 17.33
N SER A 297 -12.63 0.73 17.09
CA SER A 297 -11.23 0.68 17.55
C SER A 297 -10.24 1.03 16.43
N ILE A 298 -9.09 1.55 16.83
CA ILE A 298 -8.05 2.01 15.91
C ILE A 298 -6.72 1.35 16.26
N LEU A 299 -6.08 0.76 15.27
CA LEU A 299 -4.67 0.37 15.29
C LEU A 299 -3.87 1.37 14.46
N TYR A 300 -3.02 2.12 15.11
CA TYR A 300 -2.11 3.09 14.48
C TYR A 300 -0.68 2.58 14.59
N ASN A 301 0.00 2.45 13.46
CA ASN A 301 1.41 2.11 13.37
C ASN A 301 2.18 3.30 12.80
N ALA A 302 3.00 3.94 13.64
CA ALA A 302 3.69 5.19 13.32
C ALA A 302 4.82 4.99 12.28
N PRO A 303 5.31 6.06 11.63
CA PRO A 303 6.51 5.98 10.80
C PRO A 303 7.70 5.40 11.59
N LYS A 304 8.41 4.45 10.99
CA LYS A 304 9.54 3.69 11.58
C LYS A 304 9.16 2.66 12.67
N ALA A 305 7.91 2.63 13.12
CA ALA A 305 7.43 1.59 14.01
C ALA A 305 7.23 0.26 13.26
N THR A 306 7.33 -0.84 13.99
CA THR A 306 7.21 -2.18 13.40
C THR A 306 6.15 -3.00 14.10
N ILE A 307 5.38 -3.75 13.30
CA ILE A 307 4.47 -4.78 13.76
C ILE A 307 4.87 -6.09 13.09
N ASN A 308 5.30 -7.07 13.88
CA ASN A 308 5.71 -8.39 13.43
C ASN A 308 4.70 -9.43 13.92
N VAL A 309 4.04 -10.11 12.99
CA VAL A 309 3.08 -11.17 13.27
C VAL A 309 3.62 -12.48 12.73
N THR A 310 3.86 -13.47 13.60
CA THR A 310 4.41 -14.74 13.17
C THR A 310 3.39 -15.63 12.50
N GLY A 311 2.13 -15.59 12.92
CA GLY A 311 1.04 -16.42 12.38
C GLY A 311 1.18 -17.92 12.63
N LYS A 312 2.11 -18.35 13.50
CA LYS A 312 2.36 -19.78 13.76
C LYS A 312 1.11 -20.47 14.27
N SER A 313 0.83 -21.63 13.71
CA SER A 313 -0.35 -22.45 14.04
C SER A 313 -1.69 -21.82 13.67
N VAL A 314 -1.71 -20.72 12.92
CA VAL A 314 -2.89 -20.21 12.25
C VAL A 314 -3.06 -21.04 10.97
N ALA A 315 -4.22 -21.66 10.77
CA ALA A 315 -4.48 -22.40 9.54
C ALA A 315 -4.36 -21.46 8.33
N SER A 316 -3.91 -21.97 7.19
CA SER A 316 -3.63 -21.15 5.99
C SER A 316 -4.84 -20.34 5.47
N TRP A 317 -6.05 -20.73 5.88
CA TRP A 317 -7.31 -20.04 5.59
C TRP A 317 -7.74 -19.06 6.69
N GLU A 318 -7.08 -19.09 7.86
CA GLU A 318 -7.34 -18.17 8.95
C GLU A 318 -6.54 -16.88 8.80
N GLN A 319 -7.08 -15.79 9.34
CA GLN A 319 -6.44 -14.50 9.34
C GLN A 319 -5.55 -14.37 10.59
N SER A 320 -4.29 -14.01 10.40
CA SER A 320 -3.37 -13.68 11.49
C SER A 320 -3.59 -12.25 11.99
N VAL A 321 -4.04 -11.37 11.10
CA VAL A 321 -4.53 -10.03 11.43
C VAL A 321 -5.90 -9.85 10.82
N PHE A 322 -6.90 -9.65 11.67
CA PHE A 322 -8.29 -9.44 11.28
C PHE A 322 -8.86 -8.20 11.93
N THR A 323 -9.45 -7.33 11.14
CA THR A 323 -10.05 -6.09 11.64
C THR A 323 -11.42 -5.82 11.05
N LYS A 324 -12.30 -5.32 11.91
CA LYS A 324 -13.52 -4.60 11.55
C LYS A 324 -13.41 -3.11 11.84
N GLY A 325 -12.39 -2.69 12.58
CA GLY A 325 -12.05 -1.32 12.91
C GLY A 325 -11.08 -0.69 11.91
N ALA A 326 -10.44 0.40 12.30
CA ALA A 326 -9.51 1.11 11.46
C ALA A 326 -8.05 0.65 11.67
N ILE A 327 -7.33 0.42 10.58
CA ILE A 327 -5.86 0.26 10.59
C ILE A 327 -5.24 1.43 9.84
N TYR A 328 -4.36 2.16 10.51
CA TYR A 328 -3.55 3.23 9.94
C TYR A 328 -2.08 2.85 10.03
N ASN A 329 -1.54 2.33 8.95
CA ASN A 329 -0.14 1.94 8.87
C ASN A 329 0.70 3.03 8.19
N PHE A 330 1.64 3.60 8.93
CA PHE A 330 2.66 4.53 8.41
C PHE A 330 4.08 3.97 8.59
N GLY A 331 4.21 2.77 9.18
CA GLY A 331 5.45 2.06 9.43
C GLY A 331 5.53 0.74 8.66
N GLU A 332 6.12 -0.26 9.28
CA GLU A 332 6.22 -1.61 8.72
C GLU A 332 5.26 -2.57 9.44
N LEU A 333 4.48 -3.31 8.67
CA LEU A 333 3.65 -4.42 9.15
C LEU A 333 4.05 -5.69 8.40
N THR A 334 4.64 -6.65 9.10
CA THR A 334 5.07 -7.92 8.53
C THR A 334 4.32 -9.07 9.15
N ILE A 335 3.70 -9.90 8.31
CA ILE A 335 3.04 -11.16 8.67
C ILE A 335 3.81 -12.29 8.01
N GLN A 336 4.26 -13.28 8.78
CA GLN A 336 5.06 -14.40 8.27
C GLN A 336 4.16 -15.53 7.73
N GLU A 337 3.10 -15.87 8.46
CA GLU A 337 2.14 -16.91 8.09
C GLU A 337 0.69 -16.40 8.23
N GLY A 338 -0.22 -16.89 7.38
CA GLY A 338 -1.63 -16.52 7.40
C GLY A 338 -1.97 -15.31 6.52
N ALA A 339 -2.87 -14.45 6.96
CA ALA A 339 -3.39 -13.36 6.15
C ALA A 339 -3.61 -12.06 6.94
N LEU A 340 -3.48 -10.94 6.25
CA LEU A 340 -4.08 -9.66 6.65
C LEU A 340 -5.43 -9.52 5.98
N LYS A 341 -6.49 -9.45 6.78
CA LYS A 341 -7.85 -9.18 6.32
C LYS A 341 -8.42 -7.96 7.00
N PHE A 342 -8.87 -7.00 6.22
CA PHE A 342 -9.76 -5.96 6.72
C PHE A 342 -11.15 -6.18 6.13
N ASN A 343 -12.13 -6.23 7.00
CA ASN A 343 -13.50 -6.50 6.65
C ASN A 343 -14.39 -5.37 7.11
N SER A 344 -15.08 -4.74 6.18
CA SER A 344 -16.13 -3.82 6.54
C SER A 344 -17.46 -4.29 5.97
N GLN A 345 -18.14 -5.07 6.74
CA GLN A 345 -19.60 -5.04 6.64
C GLN A 345 -20.15 -3.70 7.19
N ASP A 346 -19.27 -2.92 7.79
CA ASP A 346 -19.57 -1.62 8.39
C ASP A 346 -18.80 -0.50 7.67
N ALA A 347 -19.47 0.60 7.36
CA ALA A 347 -18.89 1.77 6.70
C ALA A 347 -17.77 2.46 7.52
N THR A 348 -17.51 1.98 8.73
CA THR A 348 -16.51 2.51 9.66
C THR A 348 -15.14 1.84 9.56
N CYS A 349 -15.04 0.66 8.95
CA CYS A 349 -13.75 0.01 8.74
C CYS A 349 -12.96 0.73 7.65
N TYR A 350 -11.83 1.26 8.03
CA TYR A 350 -10.98 1.98 7.12
C TYR A 350 -9.54 1.49 7.21
N PHE A 351 -9.04 1.01 6.09
CA PHE A 351 -7.65 0.59 5.97
C PHE A 351 -6.85 1.66 5.24
N TYR A 352 -5.76 2.11 5.85
CA TYR A 352 -4.84 3.07 5.24
C TYR A 352 -3.39 2.59 5.38
N ASN A 353 -2.72 2.43 4.26
CA ASN A 353 -1.27 2.21 4.19
C ASN A 353 -0.62 3.47 3.64
N GLY A 354 0.07 4.20 4.50
CA GLY A 354 0.57 5.54 4.22
C GLY A 354 1.78 5.57 3.31
N THR A 355 2.14 6.76 2.85
CA THR A 355 3.36 6.99 2.07
C THR A 355 4.58 6.49 2.85
N GLU A 356 5.48 5.75 2.21
CA GLU A 356 6.67 5.10 2.78
C GLU A 356 6.37 3.90 3.70
N ALA A 357 5.11 3.64 4.02
CA ALA A 357 4.73 2.46 4.78
C ALA A 357 4.83 1.18 3.93
N THR A 358 5.17 0.09 4.60
CA THR A 358 5.29 -1.22 3.96
C THR A 358 4.46 -2.27 4.68
N ILE A 359 3.76 -3.08 3.89
CA ILE A 359 3.09 -4.28 4.37
C ILE A 359 3.68 -5.48 3.64
N ASN A 360 4.13 -6.48 4.40
CA ASN A 360 4.57 -7.77 3.90
C ASN A 360 3.65 -8.86 4.47
N THR A 361 2.97 -9.62 3.63
CA THR A 361 2.02 -10.66 4.09
C THR A 361 1.93 -11.81 3.08
N PRO A 362 1.72 -13.06 3.52
CA PRO A 362 1.42 -14.14 2.58
C PRO A 362 0.13 -13.88 1.81
N THR A 363 -0.92 -13.44 2.50
CA THR A 363 -2.20 -13.13 1.84
C THR A 363 -2.73 -11.78 2.30
N PHE A 364 -3.13 -10.95 1.34
CA PHE A 364 -3.80 -9.68 1.58
C PHE A 364 -5.25 -9.78 1.11
N ILE A 365 -6.20 -9.69 2.04
CA ILE A 365 -7.63 -9.85 1.76
C ILE A 365 -8.34 -8.51 1.87
N ILE A 366 -8.79 -8.02 0.73
CA ILE A 366 -9.53 -6.77 0.61
C ILE A 366 -11.00 -7.02 0.90
N GLY A 367 -11.48 -6.57 2.05
CA GLY A 367 -12.88 -6.80 2.47
C GLY A 367 -13.67 -5.53 2.74
N GLY A 368 -13.06 -4.35 2.67
CA GLY A 368 -13.68 -3.09 3.05
C GLY A 368 -13.20 -1.88 2.26
N ILE A 369 -13.33 -0.71 2.88
CA ILE A 369 -12.82 0.55 2.31
C ILE A 369 -11.35 0.68 2.67
N GLY A 370 -10.48 0.88 1.67
CA GLY A 370 -9.06 1.02 1.92
C GLY A 370 -8.33 1.87 0.89
N VAL A 371 -7.21 2.44 1.33
CA VAL A 371 -6.30 3.21 0.49
C VAL A 371 -4.86 2.75 0.74
N ASN A 372 -4.13 2.51 -0.34
CA ASN A 372 -2.71 2.22 -0.31
C ASN A 372 -1.93 3.35 -0.99
N ASP A 373 -1.27 4.18 -0.20
CA ASP A 373 -0.31 5.21 -0.63
C ASP A 373 1.15 4.73 -0.47
N GLY A 374 1.34 3.54 0.10
CA GLY A 374 2.63 2.89 0.34
C GLY A 374 2.83 1.63 -0.49
N THR A 375 3.53 0.66 0.07
CA THR A 375 3.83 -0.62 -0.59
C THR A 375 3.13 -1.77 0.14
N VAL A 376 2.43 -2.60 -0.62
CA VAL A 376 1.90 -3.89 -0.16
C VAL A 376 2.56 -5.00 -0.98
N ASN A 377 3.32 -5.87 -0.32
CA ASN A 377 3.93 -7.06 -0.89
C ASN A 377 3.18 -8.28 -0.35
N ALA A 378 2.56 -9.03 -1.21
CA ALA A 378 1.86 -10.25 -0.85
C ALA A 378 2.26 -11.41 -1.77
N GLN A 379 2.10 -12.66 -1.31
CA GLN A 379 2.15 -13.81 -2.21
C GLN A 379 0.83 -13.90 -2.97
N LYS A 380 -0.29 -13.62 -2.30
CA LYS A 380 -1.63 -13.65 -2.87
C LYS A 380 -2.41 -12.41 -2.44
N ILE A 381 -3.15 -11.83 -3.37
CA ILE A 381 -4.11 -10.76 -3.10
C ILE A 381 -5.50 -11.24 -3.53
N SER A 382 -6.46 -11.11 -2.64
CA SER A 382 -7.84 -11.53 -2.90
C SER A 382 -8.85 -10.57 -2.28
N ASN A 383 -10.11 -10.72 -2.68
CA ASN A 383 -11.21 -10.02 -2.02
C ASN A 383 -11.96 -10.96 -1.06
N ASP A 384 -12.68 -10.34 -0.12
CA ASP A 384 -13.65 -11.05 0.71
C ASP A 384 -15.01 -11.13 -0.02
N ASN A 385 -15.62 -12.29 -0.01
CA ASN A 385 -16.89 -12.55 -0.73
C ASN A 385 -18.14 -11.92 -0.07
N GLY A 386 -17.99 -11.23 1.06
CA GLY A 386 -19.11 -10.78 1.92
C GLY A 386 -19.50 -9.31 1.84
N GLY A 387 -18.90 -8.48 0.98
CA GLY A 387 -19.18 -7.05 0.94
C GLY A 387 -18.93 -6.44 -0.44
N ASN A 388 -19.12 -5.13 -0.57
CA ASN A 388 -18.74 -4.36 -1.75
C ASN A 388 -17.46 -3.53 -1.41
N PRO A 389 -16.31 -4.17 -1.31
CA PRO A 389 -15.09 -3.48 -0.92
C PRO A 389 -14.70 -2.44 -1.97
N THR A 390 -14.23 -1.30 -1.51
CA THR A 390 -13.66 -0.25 -2.35
C THR A 390 -12.22 -0.03 -1.94
N PHE A 391 -11.29 -0.34 -2.82
CA PHE A 391 -9.87 -0.20 -2.55
C PHE A 391 -9.20 0.71 -3.58
N THR A 392 -8.47 1.70 -3.10
CA THR A 392 -7.70 2.61 -3.96
C THR A 392 -6.23 2.32 -3.77
N ASN A 393 -5.56 1.89 -4.84
CA ASN A 393 -4.11 1.76 -4.87
C ASN A 393 -3.49 2.96 -5.57
N ASN A 394 -2.78 3.79 -4.84
CA ASN A 394 -2.08 4.96 -5.36
C ASN A 394 -0.57 4.74 -5.50
N CYS A 395 -0.04 3.63 -4.95
CA CYS A 395 1.39 3.34 -5.00
C CYS A 395 1.64 1.90 -5.45
N SER A 396 2.18 1.02 -4.63
CA SER A 396 2.57 -0.33 -5.06
C SER A 396 1.73 -1.41 -4.39
N LEU A 397 1.09 -2.23 -5.20
CA LEU A 397 0.35 -3.42 -4.77
C LEU A 397 0.88 -4.61 -5.56
N TYR A 398 1.71 -5.43 -4.92
CA TYR A 398 2.43 -6.53 -5.56
C TYR A 398 1.94 -7.88 -5.06
N ALA A 399 1.60 -8.79 -5.98
CA ALA A 399 1.26 -10.18 -5.70
C ALA A 399 2.24 -11.12 -6.40
N GLN A 400 3.04 -11.84 -5.63
CA GLN A 400 4.04 -12.76 -6.17
C GLN A 400 3.43 -13.91 -6.98
N ASN A 401 2.31 -14.45 -6.53
CA ASN A 401 1.72 -15.65 -7.10
C ASN A 401 0.40 -15.37 -7.83
N SER A 402 -0.54 -14.66 -7.20
CA SER A 402 -1.87 -14.48 -7.79
C SER A 402 -2.65 -13.28 -7.25
N PHE A 403 -3.48 -12.72 -8.15
CA PHE A 403 -4.62 -11.89 -7.81
C PHE A 403 -5.89 -12.72 -8.01
N GLU A 404 -6.67 -12.93 -6.95
CA GLU A 404 -7.88 -13.74 -6.98
C GLU A 404 -9.10 -12.92 -6.56
N PHE A 405 -9.75 -12.32 -7.52
CA PHE A 405 -10.99 -11.58 -7.29
C PHE A 405 -12.16 -12.40 -7.83
N GLY A 406 -13.04 -12.82 -6.94
CA GLY A 406 -14.18 -13.66 -7.28
C GLY A 406 -15.37 -13.39 -6.36
N GLY A 407 -16.54 -13.96 -6.71
CA GLY A 407 -17.76 -13.86 -5.94
C GLY A 407 -18.85 -13.01 -6.56
N THR A 408 -19.99 -12.93 -5.90
CA THR A 408 -21.21 -12.22 -6.35
C THR A 408 -21.23 -10.75 -5.95
N SER A 409 -20.28 -10.30 -5.14
CA SER A 409 -20.17 -8.92 -4.67
C SER A 409 -19.22 -8.11 -5.55
N GLY A 410 -19.63 -6.90 -5.90
CA GLY A 410 -18.82 -5.98 -6.73
C GLY A 410 -17.66 -5.41 -5.94
N THR A 411 -16.45 -5.95 -6.15
CA THR A 411 -15.23 -5.33 -5.64
C THR A 411 -14.79 -4.23 -6.59
N ILE A 412 -14.61 -3.01 -6.09
CA ILE A 412 -14.10 -1.89 -6.86
C ILE A 412 -12.65 -1.68 -6.46
N ILE A 413 -11.73 -1.91 -7.40
CA ILE A 413 -10.32 -1.57 -7.22
C ILE A 413 -9.99 -0.42 -8.17
N MET A 414 -9.71 0.73 -7.59
CA MET A 414 -9.22 1.88 -8.32
C MET A 414 -7.69 1.85 -8.28
N ASN A 415 -7.07 1.38 -9.36
CA ASN A 415 -5.61 1.36 -9.44
C ASN A 415 -5.11 2.61 -10.15
N LYS A 416 -4.34 3.42 -9.42
CA LYS A 416 -3.63 4.60 -9.92
C LYS A 416 -2.12 4.44 -9.76
N GLY A 417 -1.69 3.35 -9.13
CA GLY A 417 -0.31 2.99 -8.87
C GLY A 417 0.10 1.76 -9.67
N ILE A 418 1.01 0.99 -9.09
CA ILE A 418 1.51 -0.26 -9.65
C ILE A 418 0.66 -1.41 -9.13
N LEU A 419 0.18 -2.25 -10.04
CA LEU A 419 -0.40 -3.54 -9.77
C LEU A 419 0.46 -4.57 -10.50
N ALA A 420 1.22 -5.41 -9.80
CA ALA A 420 2.15 -6.37 -10.40
C ALA A 420 2.14 -7.72 -9.67
#